data_ad7b672523d0fea63c9b7184a16f9496
#
_entry.id   ad7b672523d0fea63c9b7184a16f9496
#
_cell.length_a   1.000
_cell.length_b   1.000
_cell.length_c   1.000
_cell.angle_alpha   90.00
_cell.angle_beta   90.00
_cell.angle_gamma   90.00
#
_symmetry.space_group_name_H-M   'P 1'
#
loop_
_entity.id
_entity.type
_entity.pdbx_description
1 polymer ?
#
loop_
_entity_poly.entity_id
_entity_poly.type
_entity_poly.pdbx_seq_one_letter_code
_entity_poly.pdbx_strand_id
1 'polypeptide(L)'
;MLLNIEKLKVEARGEEGWTPILHGVDLQVARGEVVGLIGESGAGKSTLGLAALGFAQGGLRFAGGRVILDGTDLLQLPERRRRAFRGRRVAYVAQSAAASFNPAWRLLDQFCEGPAIHHTADRAESEAFARQLYAAMHLPDPENFGLRFPHQVSGGQLQRAMVAMAMACKPDLIVFDEPTTALDVTTQIGVLAAIRQAVETTGTAAIYITHDLAVVAQMADRIKVMRHGREVEDAPTRRMIEAPAQDYTRSLWAVRAFRRPPRALPRASAPTISIREVTAGYSSLDVLSEVSFDIPRGATVAVVGESGSGKSTTARAITGLLPPRAGSIALNGTPLPPRLAQRRLEQKRAVQMIYQMADTALNPRQTIRQILSRPLQFYLGLTGRARETRLHELMEQIELEPARFLDRLPGELSGGQKQRIGIARALAADPEFIICDEVTSALDQLVAEGILRLLSKVQDETGVSYMFITHDIATVRAIADEVVVMKGGRVVDKGLRSEVLDPPRHAYTRELLASVPQMDPDWLTRRIAEGRIAEGAA
;
A
#
# COMPACT_ATOMS: atom_id res chain seq x y z
N MET A 1 24.38 -2.87 -23.06
CA MET A 1 23.63 -3.53 -21.99
C MET A 1 24.32 -3.21 -20.68
N LEU A 2 23.60 -2.66 -19.67
CA LEU A 2 24.19 -2.37 -18.37
C LEU A 2 24.09 -3.59 -17.45
N LEU A 3 22.87 -4.13 -17.27
CA LEU A 3 22.61 -5.34 -16.48
C LEU A 3 22.12 -6.45 -17.41
N ASN A 4 22.65 -7.66 -17.22
CA ASN A 4 22.19 -8.87 -17.89
C ASN A 4 22.13 -10.01 -16.87
N ILE A 5 20.92 -10.40 -16.50
CA ILE A 5 20.62 -11.57 -15.65
C ILE A 5 20.23 -12.72 -16.57
N GLU A 6 20.89 -13.86 -16.46
CA GLU A 6 20.69 -15.02 -17.32
C GLU A 6 20.32 -16.25 -16.49
N LYS A 7 19.12 -16.81 -16.78
CA LYS A 7 18.59 -18.07 -16.22
C LYS A 7 18.73 -18.17 -14.70
N LEU A 8 18.49 -17.04 -14.01
CA LEU A 8 18.70 -16.93 -12.57
C LEU A 8 17.77 -17.84 -11.79
N LYS A 9 18.36 -18.67 -10.92
CA LYS A 9 17.65 -19.53 -9.98
C LYS A 9 18.00 -19.11 -8.56
N VAL A 10 16.97 -18.90 -7.73
CA VAL A 10 17.10 -18.58 -6.30
C VAL A 10 16.23 -19.53 -5.51
N GLU A 11 16.76 -20.03 -4.40
CA GLU A 11 16.06 -20.96 -3.50
C GLU A 11 16.00 -20.40 -2.08
N ALA A 12 14.91 -20.70 -1.38
CA ALA A 12 14.72 -20.40 0.04
C ALA A 12 14.88 -21.66 0.89
N ARG A 13 15.46 -21.51 2.08
CA ARG A 13 15.59 -22.58 3.06
C ARG A 13 14.26 -22.77 3.80
N GLY A 14 13.59 -23.92 3.56
CA GLY A 14 12.41 -24.37 4.29
C GLY A 14 12.76 -25.44 5.32
N GLU A 15 11.76 -25.94 6.03
CA GLU A 15 11.89 -27.04 7.00
C GLU A 15 12.32 -28.35 6.34
N GLU A 16 11.83 -28.65 5.14
CA GLU A 16 12.11 -29.87 4.38
C GLU A 16 13.27 -29.72 3.37
N GLY A 17 13.99 -28.57 3.37
CA GLY A 17 15.10 -28.33 2.46
C GLY A 17 14.98 -27.02 1.68
N TRP A 18 15.55 -26.99 0.46
CA TRP A 18 15.56 -25.80 -0.38
C TRP A 18 14.41 -25.79 -1.37
N THR A 19 13.59 -24.74 -1.32
CA THR A 19 12.44 -24.55 -2.21
C THR A 19 12.73 -23.44 -3.23
N PRO A 20 12.53 -23.67 -4.54
CA PRO A 20 12.76 -22.67 -5.57
C PRO A 20 11.83 -21.46 -5.44
N ILE A 21 12.41 -20.27 -5.53
CA ILE A 21 11.72 -18.97 -5.58
C ILE A 21 11.78 -18.37 -6.98
N LEU A 22 12.96 -18.44 -7.66
CA LEU A 22 13.11 -18.08 -9.07
C LEU A 22 13.53 -19.30 -9.87
N HIS A 23 12.86 -19.50 -11.01
CA HIS A 23 12.94 -20.72 -11.81
C HIS A 23 13.70 -20.53 -13.14
N GLY A 24 14.78 -19.74 -13.16
CA GLY A 24 15.56 -19.47 -14.35
C GLY A 24 15.04 -18.24 -15.10
N VAL A 25 14.97 -17.11 -14.39
CA VAL A 25 14.48 -15.82 -14.89
C VAL A 25 15.62 -15.09 -15.61
N ASP A 26 15.29 -14.51 -16.76
CA ASP A 26 16.14 -13.60 -17.52
C ASP A 26 15.69 -12.15 -17.29
N LEU A 27 16.64 -11.20 -17.20
CA LEU A 27 16.35 -9.77 -17.14
C LEU A 27 17.50 -8.98 -17.76
N GLN A 28 17.17 -8.12 -18.69
CA GLN A 28 18.13 -7.21 -19.31
C GLN A 28 17.72 -5.77 -19.02
N VAL A 29 18.69 -4.90 -18.74
CA VAL A 29 18.47 -3.46 -18.58
C VAL A 29 19.54 -2.72 -19.33
N ALA A 30 19.15 -1.83 -20.25
CA ALA A 30 20.06 -0.95 -20.98
C ALA A 30 20.48 0.25 -20.09
N ARG A 31 21.50 1.00 -20.51
CA ARG A 31 21.85 2.26 -19.83
C ARG A 31 20.72 3.28 -20.00
N GLY A 32 20.31 3.94 -18.92
CA GLY A 32 19.23 4.90 -18.91
C GLY A 32 17.82 4.31 -19.08
N GLU A 33 17.68 2.98 -19.21
CA GLU A 33 16.38 2.31 -19.33
C GLU A 33 15.76 2.11 -17.97
N VAL A 34 14.44 2.32 -17.87
CA VAL A 34 13.63 1.96 -16.70
C VAL A 34 12.80 0.73 -17.01
N VAL A 35 13.08 -0.40 -16.34
CA VAL A 35 12.32 -1.64 -16.48
C VAL A 35 11.38 -1.82 -15.29
N GLY A 36 10.08 -1.86 -15.56
CA GLY A 36 9.05 -2.15 -14.56
C GLY A 36 8.93 -3.65 -14.30
N LEU A 37 8.94 -4.07 -13.03
CA LEU A 37 8.62 -5.44 -12.62
C LEU A 37 7.27 -5.48 -11.93
N ILE A 38 6.31 -6.22 -12.48
CA ILE A 38 4.96 -6.39 -11.94
C ILE A 38 4.59 -7.86 -11.75
N GLY A 39 3.53 -8.11 -10.98
CA GLY A 39 3.00 -9.44 -10.68
C GLY A 39 2.48 -9.52 -9.25
N GLU A 40 1.87 -10.65 -8.89
CA GLU A 40 1.32 -10.90 -7.56
C GLU A 40 2.39 -10.85 -6.45
N SER A 41 1.95 -10.67 -5.19
CA SER A 41 2.82 -10.83 -4.03
C SER A 41 3.39 -12.25 -4.01
N GLY A 42 4.70 -12.38 -3.73
CA GLY A 42 5.38 -13.68 -3.82
C GLY A 42 5.79 -14.11 -5.23
N ALA A 43 5.56 -13.32 -6.29
CA ALA A 43 6.01 -13.64 -7.66
C ALA A 43 7.54 -13.60 -7.83
N GLY A 44 8.32 -13.18 -6.81
CA GLY A 44 9.78 -13.14 -6.86
C GLY A 44 10.37 -11.79 -7.31
N LYS A 45 9.57 -10.73 -7.45
CA LYS A 45 10.00 -9.39 -7.92
C LYS A 45 11.15 -8.80 -7.08
N SER A 46 10.93 -8.66 -5.76
CA SER A 46 11.96 -8.12 -4.84
C SER A 46 13.19 -9.02 -4.77
N THR A 47 13.01 -10.35 -4.87
CA THR A 47 14.12 -11.31 -4.95
C THR A 47 14.95 -11.08 -6.20
N LEU A 48 14.32 -10.85 -7.36
CA LEU A 48 15.00 -10.53 -8.62
C LEU A 48 15.70 -9.15 -8.54
N GLY A 49 15.04 -8.15 -7.95
CA GLY A 49 15.62 -6.82 -7.71
C GLY A 49 16.87 -6.89 -6.81
N LEU A 50 16.82 -7.61 -5.70
CA LEU A 50 17.97 -7.81 -4.80
C LEU A 50 19.09 -8.61 -5.49
N ALA A 51 18.74 -9.56 -6.35
CA ALA A 51 19.72 -10.32 -7.11
C ALA A 51 20.51 -9.44 -8.09
N ALA A 52 19.91 -8.35 -8.62
CA ALA A 52 20.63 -7.36 -9.44
C ALA A 52 21.80 -6.69 -8.70
N LEU A 53 21.76 -6.66 -7.35
CA LEU A 53 22.87 -6.21 -6.50
C LEU A 53 23.87 -7.35 -6.17
N GLY A 54 23.70 -8.55 -6.74
CA GLY A 54 24.44 -9.75 -6.33
C GLY A 54 24.17 -10.12 -4.85
N PHE A 55 22.98 -9.80 -4.33
CA PHE A 55 22.60 -10.00 -2.94
C PHE A 55 21.45 -11.02 -2.82
N ALA A 56 21.66 -12.02 -1.97
CA ALA A 56 20.59 -12.91 -1.53
C ALA A 56 20.33 -12.64 -0.03
N GLN A 57 19.08 -12.37 0.30
CA GLN A 57 18.66 -12.13 1.69
C GLN A 57 18.88 -13.38 2.55
N GLY A 58 18.98 -13.22 3.87
CA GLY A 58 19.17 -14.35 4.79
C GLY A 58 18.12 -15.44 4.57
N GLY A 59 18.56 -16.69 4.49
CA GLY A 59 17.72 -17.84 4.15
C GLY A 59 17.52 -18.08 2.65
N LEU A 60 18.04 -17.21 1.76
CA LEU A 60 18.04 -17.40 0.31
C LEU A 60 19.45 -17.74 -0.20
N ARG A 61 19.51 -18.49 -1.31
CA ARG A 61 20.76 -18.76 -2.04
C ARG A 61 20.58 -18.66 -3.55
N PHE A 62 21.63 -18.30 -4.26
CA PHE A 62 21.71 -18.49 -5.70
C PHE A 62 21.96 -19.96 -6.02
N ALA A 63 21.04 -20.59 -6.73
CA ALA A 63 21.11 -21.99 -7.14
C ALA A 63 21.61 -22.17 -8.57
N GLY A 64 21.71 -21.07 -9.35
CA GLY A 64 22.22 -21.09 -10.72
C GLY A 64 21.93 -19.79 -11.47
N GLY A 65 22.47 -19.69 -12.66
CA GLY A 65 22.37 -18.50 -13.49
C GLY A 65 23.53 -17.53 -13.28
N ARG A 66 23.45 -16.35 -13.89
CA ARG A 66 24.48 -15.30 -13.85
C ARG A 66 23.84 -13.94 -13.65
N VAL A 67 24.58 -13.03 -13.00
CA VAL A 67 24.21 -11.61 -12.85
C VAL A 67 25.38 -10.77 -13.32
N ILE A 68 25.30 -10.26 -14.54
CA ILE A 68 26.39 -9.56 -15.22
C ILE A 68 26.06 -8.06 -15.21
N LEU A 69 26.84 -7.28 -14.45
CA LEU A 69 26.77 -5.83 -14.43
C LEU A 69 27.97 -5.24 -15.16
N ASP A 70 27.73 -4.54 -16.26
CA ASP A 70 28.75 -3.91 -17.08
C ASP A 70 29.94 -4.85 -17.40
N GLY A 71 29.60 -6.07 -17.85
CA GLY A 71 30.58 -7.11 -18.19
C GLY A 71 31.11 -7.93 -17.01
N THR A 72 30.81 -7.59 -15.76
CA THR A 72 31.28 -8.30 -14.58
C THR A 72 30.20 -9.21 -14.01
N ASP A 73 30.44 -10.53 -13.93
CA ASP A 73 29.52 -11.47 -13.29
C ASP A 73 29.65 -11.36 -11.75
N LEU A 74 28.66 -10.73 -11.12
CA LEU A 74 28.66 -10.49 -9.69
C LEU A 74 28.62 -11.79 -8.87
N LEU A 75 28.01 -12.87 -9.38
CA LEU A 75 27.89 -14.13 -8.63
C LEU A 75 29.22 -14.88 -8.56
N GLN A 76 30.15 -14.63 -9.46
CA GLN A 76 31.52 -15.21 -9.44
C GLN A 76 32.45 -14.44 -8.50
N LEU A 77 32.05 -13.25 -8.03
CA LEU A 77 32.89 -12.46 -7.13
C LEU A 77 32.71 -12.93 -5.67
N PRO A 78 33.77 -12.91 -4.85
CA PRO A 78 33.64 -13.09 -3.41
C PRO A 78 32.83 -11.92 -2.80
N GLU A 79 32.14 -12.16 -1.71
CA GLU A 79 31.23 -11.20 -1.07
C GLU A 79 31.88 -9.83 -0.79
N ARG A 80 33.16 -9.82 -0.36
CA ARG A 80 33.92 -8.57 -0.14
C ARG A 80 33.99 -7.70 -1.41
N ARG A 81 34.14 -8.29 -2.58
CA ARG A 81 34.17 -7.56 -3.86
C ARG A 81 32.75 -7.16 -4.31
N ARG A 82 31.76 -8.00 -4.09
CA ARG A 82 30.36 -7.64 -4.37
C ARG A 82 29.89 -6.42 -3.58
N ARG A 83 30.29 -6.30 -2.32
CA ARG A 83 29.99 -5.13 -1.47
C ARG A 83 30.50 -3.82 -2.06
N ALA A 84 31.60 -3.82 -2.79
CA ALA A 84 32.12 -2.61 -3.45
C ALA A 84 31.25 -2.10 -4.61
N PHE A 85 30.36 -2.93 -5.15
CA PHE A 85 29.37 -2.53 -6.16
C PHE A 85 28.12 -1.92 -5.53
N ARG A 86 27.70 -2.46 -4.36
CA ARG A 86 26.49 -2.01 -3.67
C ARG A 86 26.70 -0.62 -3.07
N GLY A 87 25.75 0.28 -3.34
CA GLY A 87 25.81 1.70 -2.97
C GLY A 87 26.62 2.56 -3.95
N ARG A 88 27.62 1.99 -4.63
CA ARG A 88 28.46 2.70 -5.62
C ARG A 88 27.97 2.57 -7.05
N ARG A 89 27.77 1.33 -7.54
CA ARG A 89 27.38 1.04 -8.92
C ARG A 89 25.90 0.65 -9.02
N VAL A 90 25.39 -0.04 -8.00
CA VAL A 90 24.00 -0.45 -7.88
C VAL A 90 23.47 -0.02 -6.53
N ALA A 91 22.40 0.76 -6.48
CA ALA A 91 21.73 1.19 -5.26
C ALA A 91 20.34 0.53 -5.14
N TYR A 92 19.80 0.52 -3.93
CA TYR A 92 18.49 -0.05 -3.61
C TYR A 92 17.68 0.92 -2.76
N VAL A 93 16.46 1.20 -3.20
CA VAL A 93 15.46 1.98 -2.48
C VAL A 93 14.40 1.02 -1.96
N ALA A 94 14.35 0.85 -0.64
CA ALA A 94 13.47 -0.11 0.01
C ALA A 94 12.03 0.39 0.10
N GLN A 95 11.09 -0.51 0.32
CA GLN A 95 9.67 -0.22 0.49
C GLN A 95 9.38 0.71 1.67
N SER A 96 10.08 0.56 2.79
CA SER A 96 9.90 1.37 4.01
C SER A 96 11.09 2.27 4.27
N ALA A 97 10.92 3.57 4.02
CA ALA A 97 11.93 4.56 4.39
C ALA A 97 12.16 4.61 5.90
N ALA A 98 11.11 4.50 6.71
CA ALA A 98 11.22 4.53 8.17
C ALA A 98 12.09 3.38 8.73
N ALA A 99 12.07 2.21 8.09
CA ALA A 99 12.91 1.08 8.47
C ALA A 99 14.35 1.17 7.92
N SER A 100 14.59 2.03 6.92
CA SER A 100 15.89 2.15 6.24
C SER A 100 16.83 3.16 6.90
N PHE A 101 16.28 4.15 7.63
CA PHE A 101 17.07 5.16 8.31
C PHE A 101 17.34 4.82 9.77
N ASN A 102 18.54 5.16 10.23
CA ASN A 102 18.86 5.14 11.66
C ASN A 102 18.22 6.37 12.35
N PRO A 103 17.26 6.20 13.28
CA PRO A 103 16.55 7.32 13.89
C PRO A 103 17.43 8.21 14.78
N ALA A 104 18.59 7.74 15.19
CA ALA A 104 19.55 8.47 16.05
C ALA A 104 20.52 9.35 15.27
N TRP A 105 20.52 9.29 13.93
CA TRP A 105 21.45 10.03 13.06
C TRP A 105 20.69 11.02 12.19
N ARG A 106 21.34 12.16 11.88
CA ARG A 106 20.80 13.15 10.95
C ARG A 106 20.75 12.58 9.53
N LEU A 107 19.81 13.05 8.73
CA LEU A 107 19.65 12.61 7.32
C LEU A 107 20.91 12.90 6.49
N LEU A 108 21.57 14.04 6.71
CA LEU A 108 22.81 14.42 6.01
C LEU A 108 23.99 13.49 6.34
N ASP A 109 24.10 13.07 7.60
CA ASP A 109 25.19 12.16 8.00
C ASP A 109 25.03 10.80 7.32
N GLN A 110 23.81 10.30 7.25
CA GLN A 110 23.50 9.03 6.56
C GLN A 110 23.67 9.15 5.04
N PHE A 111 23.35 10.31 4.46
CA PHE A 111 23.62 10.57 3.04
C PHE A 111 25.11 10.52 2.74
N CYS A 112 25.95 11.15 3.55
CA CYS A 112 27.39 11.25 3.34
C CYS A 112 28.16 9.95 3.65
N GLU A 113 27.52 9.00 4.35
CA GLU A 113 28.15 7.72 4.70
C GLU A 113 28.54 6.90 3.46
N GLY A 114 27.64 6.78 2.49
CA GLY A 114 27.91 6.07 1.23
C GLY A 114 29.12 6.60 0.46
N PRO A 115 29.16 7.88 0.10
CA PRO A 115 30.34 8.51 -0.52
C PRO A 115 31.64 8.33 0.26
N ALA A 116 31.60 8.44 1.59
CA ALA A 116 32.77 8.25 2.44
C ALA A 116 33.29 6.80 2.40
N ILE A 117 32.41 5.80 2.54
CA ILE A 117 32.78 4.38 2.49
C ILE A 117 33.35 3.99 1.12
N HIS A 118 32.79 4.51 0.05
CA HIS A 118 33.20 4.19 -1.32
C HIS A 118 34.28 5.12 -1.88
N HIS A 119 34.72 6.12 -1.11
CA HIS A 119 35.71 7.13 -1.52
C HIS A 119 35.35 7.81 -2.86
N THR A 120 34.04 8.13 -3.06
CA THR A 120 33.55 8.75 -4.30
C THR A 120 33.50 10.27 -4.21
N ALA A 121 33.42 10.85 -3.02
CA ALA A 121 33.42 12.29 -2.76
C ALA A 121 33.89 12.54 -1.32
N ASP A 122 34.43 13.73 -1.05
CA ASP A 122 34.71 14.17 0.30
C ASP A 122 33.42 14.66 1.00
N ARG A 123 33.54 15.07 2.26
CA ARG A 123 32.39 15.51 3.07
C ARG A 123 31.71 16.76 2.50
N ALA A 124 32.50 17.75 2.08
CA ALA A 124 32.00 19.02 1.57
C ALA A 124 31.28 18.83 0.21
N GLU A 125 31.88 18.03 -0.68
CA GLU A 125 31.27 17.66 -1.96
C GLU A 125 29.95 16.90 -1.76
N SER A 126 29.95 15.95 -0.79
CA SER A 126 28.76 15.14 -0.46
C SER A 126 27.62 16.03 0.09
N GLU A 127 27.94 16.98 0.97
CA GLU A 127 26.95 17.93 1.52
C GLU A 127 26.37 18.84 0.43
N ALA A 128 27.22 19.37 -0.45
CA ALA A 128 26.78 20.20 -1.57
C ALA A 128 25.85 19.40 -2.52
N PHE A 129 26.21 18.15 -2.82
CA PHE A 129 25.39 17.27 -3.66
C PHE A 129 24.08 16.86 -2.97
N ALA A 130 24.09 16.65 -1.64
CA ALA A 130 22.88 16.38 -0.87
C ALA A 130 21.85 17.53 -1.01
N ARG A 131 22.30 18.79 -0.85
CA ARG A 131 21.43 19.98 -1.01
C ARG A 131 20.83 20.06 -2.42
N GLN A 132 21.65 19.80 -3.45
CA GLN A 132 21.17 19.75 -4.85
C GLN A 132 20.08 18.68 -5.03
N LEU A 133 20.28 17.46 -4.51
CA LEU A 133 19.30 16.39 -4.61
C LEU A 133 18.06 16.68 -3.76
N TYR A 134 18.19 17.28 -2.57
CA TYR A 134 17.04 17.68 -1.77
C TYR A 134 16.19 18.74 -2.48
N ALA A 135 16.83 19.70 -3.16
CA ALA A 135 16.13 20.66 -4.00
C ALA A 135 15.43 19.98 -5.20
N ALA A 136 16.13 19.10 -5.91
CA ALA A 136 15.55 18.33 -7.03
C ALA A 136 14.39 17.42 -6.60
N MET A 137 14.41 16.93 -5.35
CA MET A 137 13.34 16.14 -4.75
C MET A 137 12.22 17.00 -4.13
N HIS A 138 12.24 18.32 -4.34
CA HIS A 138 11.28 19.27 -3.77
C HIS A 138 11.08 19.08 -2.25
N LEU A 139 12.19 18.87 -1.53
CA LEU A 139 12.16 18.80 -0.07
C LEU A 139 12.16 20.23 0.51
N PRO A 140 11.39 20.50 1.58
CA PRO A 140 11.31 21.84 2.15
C PRO A 140 12.64 22.25 2.78
N ASP A 141 13.05 23.49 2.56
CA ASP A 141 14.32 24.05 3.08
C ASP A 141 15.53 23.14 2.75
N PRO A 142 15.86 22.94 1.46
CA PRO A 142 16.90 21.99 1.03
C PRO A 142 18.27 22.22 1.68
N GLU A 143 18.58 23.46 2.02
CA GLU A 143 19.84 23.84 2.68
C GLU A 143 19.98 23.24 4.08
N ASN A 144 18.88 23.17 4.84
CA ASN A 144 18.87 22.71 6.23
C ASN A 144 18.14 21.37 6.40
N PHE A 145 17.49 20.83 5.36
CA PHE A 145 16.70 19.61 5.45
C PHE A 145 17.50 18.45 6.04
N GLY A 146 18.73 18.28 5.61
CA GLY A 146 19.63 17.21 6.05
C GLY A 146 20.03 17.27 7.53
N LEU A 147 19.85 18.40 8.19
CA LEU A 147 20.14 18.56 9.63
C LEU A 147 19.07 17.94 10.52
N ARG A 148 17.91 17.58 9.96
CA ARG A 148 16.81 16.94 10.68
C ARG A 148 17.08 15.46 10.90
N PHE A 149 16.40 14.91 11.92
CA PHE A 149 16.36 13.47 12.19
C PHE A 149 15.17 12.83 11.45
N PRO A 150 15.21 11.50 11.17
CA PRO A 150 14.12 10.81 10.47
C PRO A 150 12.73 11.04 11.08
N HIS A 151 12.62 11.09 12.41
CA HIS A 151 11.36 11.30 13.12
C HIS A 151 10.82 12.74 13.06
N GLN A 152 11.57 13.69 12.52
CA GLN A 152 11.19 15.11 12.39
C GLN A 152 10.63 15.46 11.00
N VAL A 153 10.51 14.48 10.11
CA VAL A 153 10.04 14.67 8.74
C VAL A 153 8.85 13.75 8.44
N SER A 154 8.02 14.15 7.46
CA SER A 154 6.89 13.31 7.05
C SER A 154 7.34 12.04 6.31
N GLY A 155 6.47 11.02 6.21
CA GLY A 155 6.77 9.79 5.48
C GLY A 155 7.18 10.04 4.02
N GLY A 156 6.48 10.93 3.31
CA GLY A 156 6.82 11.29 1.93
C GLY A 156 8.14 12.06 1.81
N GLN A 157 8.46 12.94 2.78
CA GLN A 157 9.76 13.61 2.84
C GLN A 157 10.88 12.61 3.09
N LEU A 158 10.66 11.65 4.00
CA LEU A 158 11.64 10.60 4.30
C LEU A 158 11.86 9.67 3.10
N GLN A 159 10.80 9.35 2.36
CA GLN A 159 10.88 8.55 1.13
C GLN A 159 11.73 9.25 0.06
N ARG A 160 11.48 10.55 -0.17
CA ARG A 160 12.28 11.36 -1.10
C ARG A 160 13.75 11.49 -0.65
N ALA A 161 13.99 11.62 0.65
CA ALA A 161 15.33 11.61 1.22
C ALA A 161 16.04 10.26 1.00
N MET A 162 15.32 9.13 1.08
CA MET A 162 15.88 7.81 0.79
C MET A 162 16.27 7.66 -0.68
N VAL A 163 15.47 8.19 -1.61
CA VAL A 163 15.83 8.25 -3.03
C VAL A 163 17.10 9.09 -3.23
N ALA A 164 17.17 10.28 -2.62
CA ALA A 164 18.37 11.12 -2.67
C ALA A 164 19.59 10.39 -2.11
N MET A 165 19.48 9.70 -0.99
CA MET A 165 20.55 8.91 -0.39
C MET A 165 21.00 7.76 -1.30
N ALA A 166 20.09 7.08 -1.97
CA ALA A 166 20.44 6.03 -2.94
C ALA A 166 21.23 6.57 -4.15
N MET A 167 21.05 7.85 -4.49
CA MET A 167 21.77 8.53 -5.57
C MET A 167 23.09 9.17 -5.13
N ALA A 168 23.45 9.13 -3.84
CA ALA A 168 24.61 9.83 -3.28
C ALA A 168 25.94 9.49 -3.97
N CYS A 169 26.13 8.25 -4.40
CA CYS A 169 27.32 7.79 -5.14
C CYS A 169 27.16 7.82 -6.67
N LYS A 170 26.09 8.40 -7.22
CA LYS A 170 25.77 8.43 -8.64
C LYS A 170 25.81 7.03 -9.28
N PRO A 171 24.97 6.09 -8.82
CA PRO A 171 25.02 4.70 -9.28
C PRO A 171 24.60 4.58 -10.76
N ASP A 172 25.08 3.53 -11.44
CA ASP A 172 24.66 3.21 -12.81
C ASP A 172 23.24 2.63 -12.86
N LEU A 173 22.85 1.90 -11.79
CA LEU A 173 21.55 1.23 -11.68
C LEU A 173 20.93 1.48 -10.30
N ILE A 174 19.64 1.80 -10.27
CA ILE A 174 18.86 1.86 -9.01
C ILE A 174 17.73 0.85 -9.08
N VAL A 175 17.55 0.07 -8.01
CA VAL A 175 16.38 -0.79 -7.81
C VAL A 175 15.43 -0.08 -6.86
N PHE A 176 14.26 0.28 -7.33
CA PHE A 176 13.15 0.81 -6.54
C PHE A 176 12.20 -0.33 -6.18
N ASP A 177 12.08 -0.67 -4.91
CA ASP A 177 11.18 -1.71 -4.45
C ASP A 177 9.97 -1.08 -3.75
N GLU A 178 8.89 -0.91 -4.50
CA GLU A 178 7.63 -0.29 -4.06
C GLU A 178 7.82 1.09 -3.37
N PRO A 179 8.54 2.04 -3.97
CA PRO A 179 8.96 3.27 -3.29
C PRO A 179 7.82 4.22 -2.93
N THR A 180 6.58 3.96 -3.33
CA THR A 180 5.42 4.85 -3.12
C THR A 180 4.24 4.19 -2.43
N THR A 181 4.32 2.91 -2.06
CA THR A 181 3.19 2.11 -1.54
C THR A 181 2.57 2.66 -0.25
N ALA A 182 3.36 3.32 0.61
CA ALA A 182 2.89 3.88 1.89
C ALA A 182 2.49 5.36 1.82
N LEU A 183 2.41 5.92 0.61
CA LEU A 183 2.12 7.35 0.40
C LEU A 183 0.67 7.55 -0.04
N ASP A 184 0.09 8.67 0.39
CA ASP A 184 -1.19 9.14 -0.19
C ASP A 184 -0.97 9.64 -1.63
N VAL A 185 -2.06 9.70 -2.40
CA VAL A 185 -2.00 9.98 -3.85
C VAL A 185 -1.39 11.33 -4.19
N THR A 186 -1.55 12.36 -3.36
CA THR A 186 -0.99 13.69 -3.60
C THR A 186 0.52 13.71 -3.36
N THR A 187 0.98 13.06 -2.30
CA THR A 187 2.42 12.88 -2.02
C THR A 187 3.07 11.93 -3.04
N GLN A 188 2.37 10.87 -3.45
CA GLN A 188 2.85 9.88 -4.41
C GLN A 188 3.27 10.50 -5.74
N ILE A 189 2.42 11.38 -6.32
CA ILE A 189 2.72 12.01 -7.62
C ILE A 189 4.00 12.86 -7.55
N GLY A 190 4.19 13.61 -6.46
CA GLY A 190 5.41 14.40 -6.26
C GLY A 190 6.68 13.55 -6.17
N VAL A 191 6.60 12.38 -5.50
CA VAL A 191 7.70 11.42 -5.43
C VAL A 191 7.99 10.80 -6.78
N LEU A 192 6.96 10.40 -7.55
CA LEU A 192 7.13 9.84 -8.89
C LEU A 192 7.80 10.82 -9.84
N ALA A 193 7.35 12.09 -9.84
CA ALA A 193 7.94 13.14 -10.65
C ALA A 193 9.42 13.38 -10.30
N ALA A 194 9.74 13.44 -9.00
CA ALA A 194 11.09 13.62 -8.52
C ALA A 194 12.01 12.43 -8.89
N ILE A 195 11.54 11.18 -8.74
CA ILE A 195 12.29 9.98 -9.15
C ILE A 195 12.56 10.03 -10.66
N ARG A 196 11.54 10.31 -11.46
CA ARG A 196 11.65 10.36 -12.92
C ARG A 196 12.66 11.41 -13.36
N GLN A 197 12.54 12.64 -12.86
CA GLN A 197 13.46 13.73 -13.15
C GLN A 197 14.90 13.38 -12.76
N ALA A 198 15.10 12.77 -11.59
CA ALA A 198 16.42 12.38 -11.10
C ALA A 198 17.05 11.30 -12.02
N VAL A 199 16.29 10.27 -12.39
CA VAL A 199 16.73 9.20 -13.30
C VAL A 199 17.10 9.77 -14.68
N GLU A 200 16.25 10.62 -15.26
CA GLU A 200 16.48 11.25 -16.55
C GLU A 200 17.72 12.18 -16.53
N THR A 201 17.85 13.01 -15.48
CA THR A 201 18.96 13.97 -15.37
C THR A 201 20.31 13.28 -15.21
N THR A 202 20.37 12.15 -14.50
CA THR A 202 21.62 11.42 -14.25
C THR A 202 21.93 10.36 -15.30
N GLY A 203 20.97 10.01 -16.16
CA GLY A 203 21.08 8.89 -17.10
C GLY A 203 21.22 7.54 -16.41
N THR A 204 20.81 7.44 -15.14
CA THR A 204 20.84 6.21 -14.33
C THR A 204 19.79 5.24 -14.85
N ALA A 205 20.13 3.97 -15.02
CA ALA A 205 19.14 2.92 -15.32
C ALA A 205 18.35 2.54 -14.05
N ALA A 206 17.14 2.03 -14.22
CA ALA A 206 16.33 1.63 -13.07
C ALA A 206 15.58 0.32 -13.28
N ILE A 207 15.42 -0.43 -12.18
CA ILE A 207 14.42 -1.48 -12.05
C ILE A 207 13.35 -0.94 -11.09
N TYR A 208 12.11 -0.82 -11.56
CA TYR A 208 10.99 -0.27 -10.79
C TYR A 208 9.99 -1.37 -10.45
N ILE A 209 10.00 -1.83 -9.20
CA ILE A 209 9.10 -2.86 -8.70
C ILE A 209 7.86 -2.19 -8.10
N THR A 210 6.69 -2.57 -8.56
CA THR A 210 5.42 -2.12 -7.99
C THR A 210 4.31 -3.12 -8.32
N HIS A 211 3.25 -3.08 -7.52
CA HIS A 211 1.99 -3.75 -7.82
C HIS A 211 0.96 -2.78 -8.43
N ASP A 212 1.24 -1.46 -8.46
CA ASP A 212 0.36 -0.47 -9.09
C ASP A 212 0.68 -0.30 -10.58
N LEU A 213 -0.26 -0.78 -11.41
CA LEU A 213 -0.16 -0.77 -12.86
C LEU A 213 -0.15 0.64 -13.45
N ALA A 214 -0.84 1.61 -12.84
CA ALA A 214 -0.80 2.97 -13.33
C ALA A 214 0.53 3.65 -12.98
N VAL A 215 1.13 3.31 -11.86
CA VAL A 215 2.46 3.79 -11.49
C VAL A 215 3.53 3.24 -12.44
N VAL A 216 3.53 1.93 -12.72
CA VAL A 216 4.52 1.35 -13.64
C VAL A 216 4.36 1.90 -15.05
N ALA A 217 3.12 2.17 -15.50
CA ALA A 217 2.84 2.80 -16.79
C ALA A 217 3.48 4.18 -16.93
N GLN A 218 3.61 4.93 -15.81
CA GLN A 218 4.24 6.25 -15.78
C GLN A 218 5.77 6.20 -15.74
N MET A 219 6.34 5.16 -15.15
CA MET A 219 7.75 5.13 -14.78
C MET A 219 8.61 4.29 -15.74
N ALA A 220 8.04 3.25 -16.35
CA ALA A 220 8.81 2.25 -17.07
C ALA A 220 8.75 2.43 -18.59
N ASP A 221 9.89 2.24 -19.26
CA ASP A 221 10.00 2.15 -20.73
C ASP A 221 9.49 0.78 -21.22
N ARG A 222 9.75 -0.26 -20.41
CA ARG A 222 9.41 -1.64 -20.67
C ARG A 222 8.91 -2.31 -19.38
N ILE A 223 7.93 -3.19 -19.49
CA ILE A 223 7.34 -3.90 -18.37
C ILE A 223 7.60 -5.39 -18.51
N LYS A 224 8.09 -6.00 -17.43
CA LYS A 224 8.23 -7.44 -17.27
C LYS A 224 7.21 -7.93 -16.23
N VAL A 225 6.37 -8.86 -16.63
CA VAL A 225 5.35 -9.50 -15.81
C VAL A 225 5.91 -10.80 -15.25
N MET A 226 5.80 -10.98 -13.93
CA MET A 226 6.25 -12.18 -13.23
C MET A 226 5.09 -12.90 -12.53
N ARG A 227 5.14 -14.23 -12.51
CA ARG A 227 4.22 -15.09 -11.76
C ARG A 227 4.93 -16.34 -11.27
N HIS A 228 4.78 -16.67 -9.98
CA HIS A 228 5.37 -17.88 -9.38
C HIS A 228 6.85 -18.10 -9.73
N GLY A 229 7.67 -17.04 -9.61
CA GLY A 229 9.11 -17.08 -9.87
C GLY A 229 9.50 -17.28 -11.34
N ARG A 230 8.58 -17.06 -12.28
CA ARG A 230 8.79 -17.18 -13.73
C ARG A 230 8.41 -15.88 -14.43
N GLU A 231 9.02 -15.62 -15.56
CA GLU A 231 8.56 -14.62 -16.51
C GLU A 231 7.27 -15.08 -17.19
N VAL A 232 6.31 -14.17 -17.35
CA VAL A 232 5.08 -14.39 -18.10
C VAL A 232 5.11 -13.61 -19.41
N GLU A 233 5.47 -12.33 -19.35
CA GLU A 233 5.49 -11.45 -20.51
C GLU A 233 6.53 -10.33 -20.30
N ASP A 234 7.17 -9.89 -21.37
CA ASP A 234 8.12 -8.78 -21.39
C ASP A 234 7.91 -7.97 -22.67
N ALA A 235 7.53 -6.70 -22.55
CA ALA A 235 7.22 -5.85 -23.70
C ALA A 235 7.37 -4.35 -23.37
N PRO A 236 7.58 -3.48 -24.39
CA PRO A 236 7.48 -2.03 -24.22
C PRO A 236 6.17 -1.61 -23.56
N THR A 237 6.21 -0.61 -22.68
CA THR A 237 5.08 -0.20 -21.84
C THR A 237 3.80 0.08 -22.64
N ARG A 238 3.88 0.80 -23.77
CA ARG A 238 2.70 1.07 -24.61
C ARG A 238 2.04 -0.22 -25.11
N ARG A 239 2.86 -1.15 -25.67
CA ARG A 239 2.37 -2.44 -26.16
C ARG A 239 1.75 -3.26 -25.03
N MET A 240 2.40 -3.28 -23.85
CA MET A 240 1.91 -4.00 -22.68
C MET A 240 0.54 -3.50 -22.21
N ILE A 241 0.28 -2.20 -22.33
CA ILE A 241 -1.01 -1.60 -21.94
C ILE A 241 -2.07 -1.82 -23.03
N GLU A 242 -1.74 -1.58 -24.29
CA GLU A 242 -2.71 -1.60 -25.40
C GLU A 242 -3.08 -2.99 -25.87
N ALA A 243 -2.11 -3.92 -25.89
CA ALA A 243 -2.27 -5.26 -26.44
C ALA A 243 -1.43 -6.31 -25.70
N PRO A 244 -1.76 -6.60 -24.40
CA PRO A 244 -1.07 -7.66 -23.67
C PRO A 244 -1.31 -9.03 -24.32
N ALA A 245 -0.21 -9.79 -24.51
CA ALA A 245 -0.26 -11.06 -25.23
C ALA A 245 -0.74 -12.22 -24.34
N GLN A 246 -0.47 -12.17 -23.04
CA GLN A 246 -0.75 -13.26 -22.10
C GLN A 246 -2.07 -13.04 -21.35
N ASP A 247 -2.83 -14.14 -21.13
CA ASP A 247 -4.10 -14.09 -20.39
C ASP A 247 -3.93 -13.57 -18.96
N TYR A 248 -2.83 -13.95 -18.31
CA TYR A 248 -2.53 -13.47 -16.97
C TYR A 248 -2.30 -11.96 -16.96
N THR A 249 -1.56 -11.42 -17.93
CA THR A 249 -1.36 -9.97 -18.07
C THR A 249 -2.70 -9.27 -18.32
N ARG A 250 -3.54 -9.80 -19.21
CA ARG A 250 -4.90 -9.28 -19.44
C ARG A 250 -5.73 -9.25 -18.16
N SER A 251 -5.64 -10.33 -17.34
CA SER A 251 -6.36 -10.38 -16.06
C SER A 251 -5.90 -9.31 -15.07
N LEU A 252 -4.59 -9.00 -15.01
CA LEU A 252 -4.07 -7.91 -14.18
C LEU A 252 -4.66 -6.55 -14.58
N TRP A 253 -4.75 -6.26 -15.89
CA TRP A 253 -5.35 -5.00 -16.39
C TRP A 253 -6.85 -4.92 -16.14
N ALA A 254 -7.56 -6.06 -16.25
CA ALA A 254 -9.02 -6.13 -16.08
C ALA A 254 -9.49 -5.85 -14.65
N VAL A 255 -8.63 -6.07 -13.65
CA VAL A 255 -8.93 -5.79 -12.23
C VAL A 255 -9.41 -4.35 -11.99
N ARG A 256 -8.81 -3.38 -12.66
CA ARG A 256 -9.21 -1.96 -12.55
C ARG A 256 -10.59 -1.65 -13.16
N ALA A 257 -11.14 -2.55 -13.96
CA ALA A 257 -12.46 -2.39 -14.58
C ALA A 257 -13.62 -2.80 -13.66
N PHE A 258 -13.33 -3.45 -12.51
CA PHE A 258 -14.40 -3.85 -11.59
C PHE A 258 -15.19 -2.63 -11.11
N ARG A 259 -16.49 -2.67 -11.32
CA ARG A 259 -17.46 -1.67 -10.85
C ARG A 259 -18.69 -2.41 -10.36
N ARG A 260 -19.09 -2.13 -9.14
CA ARG A 260 -20.36 -2.61 -8.63
C ARG A 260 -21.51 -1.83 -9.29
N PRO A 261 -22.60 -2.49 -9.68
CA PRO A 261 -23.79 -1.79 -10.17
C PRO A 261 -24.31 -0.79 -9.13
N PRO A 262 -24.85 0.36 -9.56
CA PRO A 262 -25.50 1.30 -8.66
C PRO A 262 -26.65 0.63 -7.90
N ARG A 263 -26.75 0.92 -6.60
CA ARG A 263 -27.85 0.43 -5.75
C ARG A 263 -28.86 1.52 -5.49
N ALA A 264 -30.13 1.11 -5.43
CA ALA A 264 -31.18 1.95 -4.86
C ALA A 264 -31.09 1.87 -3.33
N LEU A 265 -30.51 2.90 -2.70
CA LEU A 265 -30.44 2.97 -1.25
C LEU A 265 -31.81 3.38 -0.68
N PRO A 266 -32.29 2.72 0.39
CA PRO A 266 -33.53 3.11 1.04
C PRO A 266 -33.33 4.45 1.78
N ARG A 267 -33.71 5.56 1.17
CA ARG A 267 -33.57 6.92 1.73
C ARG A 267 -34.54 7.23 2.88
N ALA A 268 -35.57 6.42 3.07
CA ALA A 268 -36.64 6.67 4.06
C ALA A 268 -36.35 6.09 5.46
N SER A 269 -35.29 5.30 5.65
CA SER A 269 -34.94 4.71 6.93
C SER A 269 -33.85 5.52 7.64
N ALA A 270 -33.85 5.48 9.00
CA ALA A 270 -32.77 6.05 9.80
C ALA A 270 -31.43 5.44 9.36
N PRO A 271 -30.35 6.24 9.25
CA PRO A 271 -29.04 5.74 8.88
C PRO A 271 -28.51 4.77 9.96
N THR A 272 -27.71 3.79 9.55
CA THR A 272 -27.07 2.86 10.50
C THR A 272 -26.14 3.60 11.45
N ILE A 273 -25.34 4.54 10.95
CA ILE A 273 -24.51 5.43 11.78
C ILE A 273 -24.78 6.88 11.43
N SER A 274 -24.99 7.71 12.45
CA SER A 274 -25.04 9.16 12.32
C SER A 274 -23.93 9.80 13.14
N ILE A 275 -23.18 10.70 12.54
CA ILE A 275 -22.11 11.47 13.16
C ILE A 275 -22.50 12.94 13.08
N ARG A 276 -22.51 13.64 14.23
CA ARG A 276 -22.95 15.04 14.34
C ARG A 276 -21.92 15.86 15.11
N GLU A 277 -21.29 16.80 14.42
CA GLU A 277 -20.36 17.81 14.96
C GLU A 277 -19.25 17.22 15.85
N VAL A 278 -18.76 16.03 15.48
CA VAL A 278 -17.77 15.30 16.29
C VAL A 278 -16.41 16.00 16.22
N THR A 279 -15.95 16.42 17.42
CA THR A 279 -14.59 16.90 17.66
C THR A 279 -13.86 15.87 18.52
N ALA A 280 -12.69 15.42 18.08
CA ALA A 280 -11.89 14.40 18.77
C ALA A 280 -10.40 14.57 18.49
N GLY A 281 -9.55 14.11 19.39
CA GLY A 281 -8.10 14.21 19.23
C GLY A 281 -7.32 13.55 20.34
N TYR A 282 -6.00 13.70 20.30
CA TYR A 282 -5.06 13.10 21.24
C TYR A 282 -4.42 14.21 22.11
N SER A 283 -4.26 13.94 23.40
CA SER A 283 -3.74 14.91 24.35
C SER A 283 -4.46 16.27 24.24
N SER A 284 -3.79 17.35 23.90
CA SER A 284 -4.37 18.70 23.70
C SER A 284 -4.72 19.02 22.24
N LEU A 285 -4.32 18.14 21.27
CA LEU A 285 -4.51 18.39 19.83
C LEU A 285 -5.84 17.82 19.35
N ASP A 286 -6.68 18.66 18.74
CA ASP A 286 -7.85 18.23 18.00
C ASP A 286 -7.46 17.78 16.58
N VAL A 287 -7.74 16.52 16.27
CA VAL A 287 -7.52 15.92 14.95
C VAL A 287 -8.79 15.98 14.11
N LEU A 288 -9.96 15.88 14.74
CA LEU A 288 -11.26 16.05 14.12
C LEU A 288 -11.92 17.33 14.62
N SER A 289 -12.49 18.12 13.72
CA SER A 289 -13.21 19.36 14.00
C SER A 289 -14.58 19.33 13.34
N GLU A 290 -15.65 19.22 14.14
CA GLU A 290 -17.05 19.33 13.72
C GLU A 290 -17.45 18.37 12.59
N VAL A 291 -16.93 17.15 12.62
CA VAL A 291 -17.17 16.14 11.57
C VAL A 291 -18.64 15.70 11.61
N SER A 292 -19.35 15.79 10.47
CA SER A 292 -20.75 15.43 10.35
C SER A 292 -21.08 14.75 9.03
N PHE A 293 -21.50 13.47 9.09
CA PHE A 293 -22.04 12.71 7.95
C PHE A 293 -22.83 11.49 8.44
N ASP A 294 -23.55 10.86 7.52
CA ASP A 294 -24.36 9.67 7.79
C ASP A 294 -23.84 8.48 7.00
N ILE A 295 -24.12 7.28 7.49
CA ILE A 295 -23.93 6.02 6.77
C ILE A 295 -25.31 5.38 6.61
N PRO A 296 -25.93 5.45 5.42
CA PRO A 296 -27.22 4.86 5.16
C PRO A 296 -27.21 3.34 5.39
N ARG A 297 -28.37 2.79 5.72
CA ARG A 297 -28.52 1.34 5.93
C ARG A 297 -28.20 0.56 4.67
N GLY A 298 -27.35 -0.45 4.78
CA GLY A 298 -26.91 -1.30 3.69
C GLY A 298 -26.02 -0.59 2.66
N ALA A 299 -25.59 0.67 2.93
CA ALA A 299 -24.71 1.41 2.03
C ALA A 299 -23.23 1.19 2.34
N THR A 300 -22.40 1.44 1.34
CA THR A 300 -20.96 1.62 1.46
C THR A 300 -20.62 3.10 1.31
N VAL A 301 -20.18 3.73 2.41
CA VAL A 301 -19.67 5.10 2.41
C VAL A 301 -18.15 5.07 2.40
N ALA A 302 -17.55 5.57 1.32
CA ALA A 302 -16.09 5.71 1.25
C ALA A 302 -15.66 7.02 1.93
N VAL A 303 -14.65 6.93 2.81
CA VAL A 303 -14.02 8.10 3.45
C VAL A 303 -12.62 8.25 2.87
N VAL A 304 -12.39 9.35 2.13
CA VAL A 304 -11.15 9.61 1.40
C VAL A 304 -10.48 10.92 1.83
N GLY A 305 -9.21 11.08 1.53
CA GLY A 305 -8.40 12.26 1.85
C GLY A 305 -6.95 11.90 2.07
N GLU A 306 -6.08 12.89 2.20
CA GLU A 306 -4.65 12.73 2.46
C GLU A 306 -4.35 11.99 3.77
N SER A 307 -3.11 11.52 3.92
CA SER A 307 -2.61 11.00 5.20
C SER A 307 -2.70 12.09 6.27
N GLY A 308 -3.17 11.73 7.47
CA GLY A 308 -3.39 12.71 8.54
C GLY A 308 -4.69 13.52 8.45
N SER A 309 -5.55 13.35 7.42
CA SER A 309 -6.82 14.08 7.30
C SER A 309 -7.89 13.69 8.34
N GLY A 310 -7.65 12.69 9.20
CA GLY A 310 -8.54 12.30 10.29
C GLY A 310 -9.39 11.04 10.04
N LYS A 311 -9.23 10.34 8.92
CA LYS A 311 -10.03 9.14 8.55
C LYS A 311 -10.03 8.04 9.62
N SER A 312 -8.86 7.54 9.99
CA SER A 312 -8.73 6.50 11.03
C SER A 312 -9.08 7.01 12.44
N THR A 313 -8.94 8.33 12.68
CA THR A 313 -9.39 8.97 13.92
C THR A 313 -10.92 8.95 13.98
N THR A 314 -11.61 9.19 12.87
CA THR A 314 -13.08 9.06 12.76
C THR A 314 -13.52 7.62 13.06
N ALA A 315 -12.83 6.62 12.51
CA ALA A 315 -13.09 5.20 12.82
C ALA A 315 -12.95 4.89 14.31
N ARG A 316 -11.90 5.40 14.96
CA ARG A 316 -11.66 5.23 16.40
C ARG A 316 -12.72 5.96 17.24
N ALA A 317 -13.22 7.10 16.79
CA ALA A 317 -14.32 7.80 17.47
C ALA A 317 -15.62 6.99 17.36
N ILE A 318 -15.98 6.47 16.20
CA ILE A 318 -17.16 5.63 15.98
C ILE A 318 -17.09 4.37 16.83
N THR A 319 -15.95 3.69 16.90
CA THR A 319 -15.77 2.47 17.72
C THR A 319 -15.71 2.74 19.22
N GLY A 320 -15.56 4.01 19.63
CA GLY A 320 -15.42 4.40 21.05
C GLY A 320 -14.03 4.12 21.64
N LEU A 321 -13.05 3.79 20.79
CA LEU A 321 -11.62 3.67 21.16
C LEU A 321 -11.00 5.04 21.45
N LEU A 322 -11.49 6.08 20.77
CA LEU A 322 -11.17 7.47 21.02
C LEU A 322 -12.47 8.22 21.34
N PRO A 323 -12.75 8.56 22.60
CA PRO A 323 -13.99 9.25 22.94
C PRO A 323 -13.99 10.67 22.34
N PRO A 324 -15.07 11.09 21.65
CA PRO A 324 -15.22 12.47 21.19
C PRO A 324 -15.26 13.43 22.37
N ARG A 325 -14.71 14.63 22.18
CA ARG A 325 -14.74 15.75 23.14
C ARG A 325 -16.04 16.54 23.03
N ALA A 326 -16.58 16.64 21.79
CA ALA A 326 -17.85 17.28 21.49
C ALA A 326 -18.57 16.53 20.36
N GLY A 327 -19.85 16.80 20.20
CA GLY A 327 -20.71 16.15 19.22
C GLY A 327 -21.25 14.82 19.69
N SER A 328 -21.89 14.08 18.78
CA SER A 328 -22.52 12.80 19.10
C SER A 328 -22.44 11.80 17.95
N ILE A 329 -22.47 10.51 18.30
CA ILE A 329 -22.51 9.39 17.35
C ILE A 329 -23.69 8.52 17.74
N ALA A 330 -24.54 8.16 16.77
CA ALA A 330 -25.70 7.31 17.00
C ALA A 330 -25.67 6.07 16.10
N LEU A 331 -26.15 4.95 16.64
CA LEU A 331 -26.41 3.70 15.92
C LEU A 331 -27.92 3.53 15.79
N ASN A 332 -28.45 3.45 14.56
CA ASN A 332 -29.88 3.33 14.28
C ASN A 332 -30.72 4.39 15.03
N GLY A 333 -30.24 5.64 15.07
CA GLY A 333 -30.88 6.74 15.77
C GLY A 333 -30.68 6.76 17.29
N THR A 334 -30.09 5.72 17.90
CA THR A 334 -29.80 5.66 19.34
C THR A 334 -28.38 6.15 19.62
N PRO A 335 -28.18 7.18 20.46
CA PRO A 335 -26.87 7.67 20.80
C PRO A 335 -25.97 6.57 21.42
N LEU A 336 -24.73 6.46 20.91
CA LEU A 336 -23.73 5.56 21.47
C LEU A 336 -22.97 6.24 22.62
N PRO A 337 -22.74 5.54 23.75
CA PRO A 337 -21.81 6.04 24.75
C PRO A 337 -20.44 6.33 24.13
N PRO A 338 -19.80 7.46 24.49
CA PRO A 338 -18.55 7.91 23.85
C PRO A 338 -17.39 6.93 24.05
N ARG A 339 -17.33 6.25 25.20
CA ARG A 339 -16.27 5.29 25.51
C ARG A 339 -16.74 3.85 25.27
N LEU A 340 -15.89 3.04 24.61
CA LEU A 340 -16.17 1.62 24.34
C LEU A 340 -16.54 0.83 25.63
N ALA A 341 -15.88 1.11 26.76
CA ALA A 341 -16.16 0.44 28.02
C ALA A 341 -17.61 0.63 28.49
N GLN A 342 -18.24 1.75 28.18
CA GLN A 342 -19.60 2.12 28.58
C GLN A 342 -20.68 1.54 27.63
N ARG A 343 -20.29 1.00 26.48
CA ARG A 343 -21.23 0.44 25.51
C ARG A 343 -21.70 -0.95 25.93
N ARG A 344 -23.00 -1.23 25.73
CA ARG A 344 -23.58 -2.55 25.93
C ARG A 344 -23.02 -3.56 24.95
N LEU A 345 -23.17 -4.85 25.24
CA LEU A 345 -22.62 -5.93 24.39
C LEU A 345 -23.18 -5.89 22.97
N GLU A 346 -24.50 -5.62 22.82
CA GLU A 346 -25.16 -5.50 21.54
C GLU A 346 -24.58 -4.35 20.70
N GLN A 347 -24.28 -3.20 21.32
CA GLN A 347 -23.66 -2.07 20.64
C GLN A 347 -22.22 -2.36 20.19
N LYS A 348 -21.47 -3.13 20.99
CA LYS A 348 -20.12 -3.60 20.62
C LYS A 348 -20.18 -4.63 19.50
N ARG A 349 -21.19 -5.53 19.54
CA ARG A 349 -21.44 -6.52 18.51
C ARG A 349 -21.77 -5.85 17.17
N ALA A 350 -22.71 -4.90 17.19
CA ALA A 350 -23.24 -4.25 16.00
C ALA A 350 -22.19 -3.42 15.22
N VAL A 351 -21.12 -2.92 15.89
CA VAL A 351 -20.07 -2.09 15.29
C VAL A 351 -18.74 -2.82 15.32
N GLN A 352 -18.28 -3.30 14.18
CA GLN A 352 -17.02 -4.01 14.04
C GLN A 352 -16.03 -3.23 13.18
N MET A 353 -14.74 -3.59 13.27
CA MET A 353 -13.67 -2.96 12.51
C MET A 353 -12.69 -4.00 11.95
N ILE A 354 -12.38 -3.87 10.68
CA ILE A 354 -11.31 -4.59 10.01
C ILE A 354 -10.13 -3.62 9.89
N TYR A 355 -8.99 -4.02 10.46
CA TYR A 355 -7.79 -3.18 10.53
C TYR A 355 -6.95 -3.28 9.26
N GLN A 356 -6.19 -2.23 8.99
CA GLN A 356 -5.30 -2.11 7.84
C GLN A 356 -4.31 -3.26 7.71
N MET A 357 -3.66 -3.65 8.81
CA MET A 357 -2.64 -4.70 8.82
C MET A 357 -3.19 -5.98 9.45
N ALA A 358 -3.55 -6.96 8.63
CA ALA A 358 -3.99 -8.26 9.09
C ALA A 358 -2.93 -8.99 9.95
N ASP A 359 -1.65 -8.80 9.66
CA ASP A 359 -0.54 -9.39 10.41
C ASP A 359 -0.51 -8.99 11.89
N THR A 360 -0.79 -7.72 12.19
CA THR A 360 -0.82 -7.22 13.57
C THR A 360 -2.17 -7.40 14.23
N ALA A 361 -3.22 -7.60 13.44
CA ALA A 361 -4.58 -7.75 13.94
C ALA A 361 -4.91 -9.18 14.41
N LEU A 362 -4.19 -10.20 13.94
CA LEU A 362 -4.36 -11.59 14.31
C LEU A 362 -3.29 -12.00 15.33
N ASN A 363 -3.70 -12.72 16.39
CA ASN A 363 -2.75 -13.23 17.38
C ASN A 363 -1.91 -14.38 16.74
N PRO A 364 -0.58 -14.22 16.58
CA PRO A 364 0.25 -15.20 15.88
C PRO A 364 0.40 -16.55 16.60
N ARG A 365 0.01 -16.61 17.89
CA ARG A 365 0.08 -17.82 18.72
C ARG A 365 -1.24 -18.60 18.78
N GLN A 366 -2.29 -18.13 18.13
CA GLN A 366 -3.60 -18.76 18.11
C GLN A 366 -3.89 -19.33 16.72
N THR A 367 -4.52 -20.51 16.66
CA THR A 367 -5.02 -21.06 15.41
C THR A 367 -6.19 -20.22 14.89
N ILE A 368 -6.49 -20.31 13.60
CA ILE A 368 -7.62 -19.62 12.98
C ILE A 368 -8.92 -20.02 13.68
N ARG A 369 -9.08 -21.30 14.03
CA ARG A 369 -10.20 -21.79 14.85
C ARG A 369 -10.35 -21.01 16.16
N GLN A 370 -9.27 -20.82 16.90
CA GLN A 370 -9.30 -20.08 18.16
C GLN A 370 -9.64 -18.60 17.95
N ILE A 371 -9.09 -17.97 16.91
CA ILE A 371 -9.33 -16.56 16.57
C ILE A 371 -10.80 -16.33 16.24
N LEU A 372 -11.42 -17.19 15.43
CA LEU A 372 -12.81 -17.05 15.01
C LEU A 372 -13.81 -17.53 16.08
N SER A 373 -13.44 -18.51 16.91
CA SER A 373 -14.30 -19.00 18.01
C SER A 373 -14.55 -17.93 19.06
N ARG A 374 -13.57 -17.07 19.33
CA ARG A 374 -13.68 -16.06 20.39
C ARG A 374 -14.84 -15.07 20.19
N PRO A 375 -15.01 -14.38 19.05
CA PRO A 375 -16.16 -13.51 18.83
C PRO A 375 -17.49 -14.27 18.82
N LEU A 376 -17.56 -15.50 18.27
CA LEU A 376 -18.76 -16.32 18.29
C LEU A 376 -19.23 -16.64 19.71
N GLN A 377 -18.29 -16.99 20.58
CA GLN A 377 -18.59 -17.25 21.99
C GLN A 377 -18.91 -15.96 22.75
N PHE A 378 -18.11 -14.90 22.55
CA PHE A 378 -18.23 -13.67 23.32
C PHE A 378 -19.48 -12.87 22.98
N TYR A 379 -19.82 -12.73 21.69
CA TYR A 379 -20.96 -11.92 21.24
C TYR A 379 -22.26 -12.71 21.12
N LEU A 380 -22.19 -13.99 20.69
CA LEU A 380 -23.36 -14.80 20.36
C LEU A 380 -23.59 -15.95 21.36
N GLY A 381 -22.67 -16.17 22.31
CA GLY A 381 -22.77 -17.26 23.28
C GLY A 381 -22.65 -18.67 22.67
N LEU A 382 -22.21 -18.80 21.41
CA LEU A 382 -22.13 -20.07 20.70
C LEU A 382 -21.05 -20.99 21.28
N THR A 383 -21.41 -22.24 21.54
CA THR A 383 -20.50 -23.28 22.05
C THR A 383 -20.75 -24.63 21.35
N GLY A 384 -19.83 -25.58 21.54
CA GLY A 384 -19.98 -26.95 21.04
C GLY A 384 -20.26 -27.00 19.52
N ARG A 385 -21.21 -27.84 19.12
CA ARG A 385 -21.54 -28.09 17.70
C ARG A 385 -22.05 -26.86 16.97
N ALA A 386 -22.85 -26.01 17.61
CA ALA A 386 -23.36 -24.78 16.98
C ALA A 386 -22.22 -23.81 16.59
N ARG A 387 -21.19 -23.69 17.45
CA ARG A 387 -20.00 -22.91 17.14
C ARG A 387 -19.21 -23.51 15.97
N GLU A 388 -19.01 -24.83 15.95
CA GLU A 388 -18.29 -25.49 14.84
C GLU A 388 -19.03 -25.32 13.51
N THR A 389 -20.34 -25.48 13.47
CA THR A 389 -21.15 -25.23 12.26
C THR A 389 -20.93 -23.78 11.78
N ARG A 390 -21.04 -22.80 12.69
CA ARG A 390 -20.86 -21.38 12.33
C ARG A 390 -19.44 -21.05 11.88
N LEU A 391 -18.41 -21.73 12.43
CA LEU A 391 -17.03 -21.61 11.96
C LEU A 391 -16.89 -22.06 10.49
N HIS A 392 -17.50 -23.20 10.14
CA HIS A 392 -17.46 -23.70 8.76
C HIS A 392 -18.17 -22.73 7.81
N GLU A 393 -19.37 -22.25 8.15
CA GLU A 393 -20.11 -21.27 7.36
C GLU A 393 -19.29 -19.99 7.12
N LEU A 394 -18.63 -19.44 8.16
CA LEU A 394 -17.78 -18.26 8.05
C LEU A 394 -16.58 -18.49 7.12
N MET A 395 -15.95 -19.68 7.21
CA MET A 395 -14.83 -20.02 6.35
C MET A 395 -15.24 -20.15 4.88
N GLU A 396 -16.40 -20.78 4.62
CA GLU A 396 -16.98 -20.89 3.28
C GLU A 396 -17.38 -19.51 2.74
N GLN A 397 -17.97 -18.65 3.59
CA GLN A 397 -18.37 -17.29 3.23
C GLN A 397 -17.16 -16.45 2.76
N ILE A 398 -15.98 -16.66 3.36
CA ILE A 398 -14.74 -15.99 2.96
C ILE A 398 -13.92 -16.78 1.93
N GLU A 399 -14.50 -17.83 1.34
CA GLU A 399 -13.89 -18.66 0.29
C GLU A 399 -12.56 -19.30 0.72
N LEU A 400 -12.50 -19.81 1.96
CA LEU A 400 -11.40 -20.61 2.49
C LEU A 400 -11.91 -21.96 2.99
N GLU A 401 -11.26 -23.04 2.57
CA GLU A 401 -11.63 -24.41 2.93
C GLU A 401 -11.40 -24.66 4.43
N PRO A 402 -12.47 -24.97 5.22
CA PRO A 402 -12.36 -25.12 6.67
C PRO A 402 -11.32 -26.17 7.10
N ALA A 403 -11.36 -27.37 6.49
CA ALA A 403 -10.47 -28.48 6.82
C ALA A 403 -8.99 -28.14 6.65
N ARG A 404 -8.67 -27.26 5.70
CA ARG A 404 -7.30 -26.89 5.38
C ARG A 404 -6.76 -25.76 6.26
N PHE A 405 -7.61 -24.83 6.70
CA PHE A 405 -7.14 -23.56 7.28
C PHE A 405 -7.47 -23.36 8.77
N LEU A 406 -8.53 -24.01 9.32
CA LEU A 406 -8.95 -23.74 10.69
C LEU A 406 -7.87 -24.01 11.75
N ASP A 407 -7.05 -25.02 11.56
CA ASP A 407 -6.05 -25.43 12.55
C ASP A 407 -4.64 -24.86 12.26
N ARG A 408 -4.50 -24.01 11.24
CA ARG A 408 -3.26 -23.27 10.94
C ARG A 408 -3.08 -22.06 11.83
N LEU A 409 -1.81 -21.63 11.96
CA LEU A 409 -1.44 -20.36 12.56
C LEU A 409 -1.43 -19.24 11.52
N PRO A 410 -1.64 -17.97 11.90
CA PRO A 410 -1.58 -16.83 10.97
C PRO A 410 -0.28 -16.76 10.17
N GLY A 411 0.87 -17.13 10.76
CA GLY A 411 2.17 -17.14 10.06
C GLY A 411 2.26 -18.06 8.86
N GLU A 412 1.37 -19.05 8.74
CA GLU A 412 1.31 -20.01 7.64
C GLU A 412 0.40 -19.56 6.48
N LEU A 413 -0.23 -18.39 6.60
CA LEU A 413 -1.17 -17.85 5.63
C LEU A 413 -0.54 -16.73 4.79
N SER A 414 -0.98 -16.61 3.53
CA SER A 414 -0.64 -15.43 2.70
C SER A 414 -1.34 -14.16 3.21
N GLY A 415 -0.88 -12.97 2.79
CA GLY A 415 -1.48 -11.70 3.17
C GLY A 415 -2.98 -11.62 2.86
N GLY A 416 -3.40 -12.05 1.67
CA GLY A 416 -4.81 -12.09 1.27
C GLY A 416 -5.64 -13.08 2.10
N GLN A 417 -5.07 -14.23 2.47
CA GLN A 417 -5.73 -15.20 3.35
C GLN A 417 -5.91 -14.64 4.76
N LYS A 418 -4.88 -13.98 5.32
CA LYS A 418 -4.96 -13.29 6.61
C LYS A 418 -6.05 -12.21 6.60
N GLN A 419 -6.14 -11.45 5.50
CA GLN A 419 -7.18 -10.42 5.35
C GLN A 419 -8.58 -11.02 5.32
N ARG A 420 -8.79 -12.13 4.60
CA ARG A 420 -10.05 -12.91 4.62
C ARG A 420 -10.40 -13.38 6.03
N ILE A 421 -9.44 -13.87 6.81
CA ILE A 421 -9.65 -14.23 8.22
C ILE A 421 -10.02 -12.99 9.07
N GLY A 422 -9.41 -11.83 8.83
CA GLY A 422 -9.78 -10.57 9.47
C GLY A 422 -11.24 -10.18 9.21
N ILE A 423 -11.70 -10.38 7.96
CA ILE A 423 -13.10 -10.18 7.56
C ILE A 423 -14.01 -11.19 8.29
N ALA A 424 -13.69 -12.50 8.27
CA ALA A 424 -14.46 -13.52 8.97
C ALA A 424 -14.58 -13.24 10.47
N ARG A 425 -13.50 -12.74 11.09
CA ARG A 425 -13.52 -12.36 12.52
C ARG A 425 -14.51 -11.23 12.81
N ALA A 426 -14.60 -10.24 11.92
CA ALA A 426 -15.59 -9.18 12.05
C ALA A 426 -17.01 -9.71 11.84
N LEU A 427 -17.24 -10.56 10.83
CA LEU A 427 -18.52 -11.20 10.52
C LEU A 427 -19.00 -12.18 11.61
N ALA A 428 -18.06 -12.78 12.36
CA ALA A 428 -18.37 -13.68 13.46
C ALA A 428 -19.16 -13.01 14.60
N ALA A 429 -19.17 -11.68 14.66
CA ALA A 429 -19.99 -10.92 15.59
C ALA A 429 -21.43 -10.69 15.07
N ASP A 430 -21.76 -11.06 13.85
CA ASP A 430 -23.02 -10.73 13.17
C ASP A 430 -23.33 -9.21 13.25
N PRO A 431 -22.47 -8.36 12.66
CA PRO A 431 -22.52 -6.91 12.79
C PRO A 431 -23.56 -6.25 11.88
N GLU A 432 -24.07 -5.09 12.29
CA GLU A 432 -24.88 -4.21 11.42
C GLU A 432 -24.01 -3.21 10.63
N PHE A 433 -22.82 -2.92 11.15
CA PHE A 433 -21.89 -1.97 10.60
C PHE A 433 -20.45 -2.42 10.73
N ILE A 434 -19.69 -2.33 9.65
CA ILE A 434 -18.26 -2.65 9.61
C ILE A 434 -17.47 -1.46 9.09
N ILE A 435 -16.42 -1.10 9.83
CA ILE A 435 -15.39 -0.16 9.37
C ILE A 435 -14.28 -0.95 8.69
N CYS A 436 -14.00 -0.66 7.44
CA CYS A 436 -12.90 -1.20 6.65
C CYS A 436 -11.79 -0.15 6.57
N ASP A 437 -10.77 -0.25 7.44
CA ASP A 437 -9.66 0.71 7.47
C ASP A 437 -8.53 0.23 6.58
N GLU A 438 -8.45 0.76 5.35
CA GLU A 438 -7.44 0.45 4.32
C GLU A 438 -7.24 -1.06 4.06
N VAL A 439 -8.33 -1.82 4.02
CA VAL A 439 -8.29 -3.29 3.95
C VAL A 439 -7.67 -3.88 2.68
N THR A 440 -7.42 -3.07 1.66
CA THR A 440 -6.82 -3.48 0.38
C THR A 440 -5.44 -2.89 0.13
N SER A 441 -4.95 -1.96 0.95
CA SER A 441 -3.72 -1.16 0.67
C SER A 441 -2.42 -1.97 0.63
N ALA A 442 -2.35 -3.08 1.37
CA ALA A 442 -1.16 -3.94 1.44
C ALA A 442 -1.25 -5.20 0.55
N LEU A 443 -2.27 -5.25 -0.33
CA LEU A 443 -2.54 -6.41 -1.17
C LEU A 443 -2.21 -6.10 -2.64
N ASP A 444 -1.79 -7.13 -3.38
CA ASP A 444 -1.73 -7.02 -4.83
C ASP A 444 -3.14 -6.86 -5.43
N GLN A 445 -3.20 -6.33 -6.65
CA GLN A 445 -4.46 -5.90 -7.26
C GLN A 445 -5.47 -7.03 -7.44
N LEU A 446 -5.04 -8.25 -7.81
CA LEU A 446 -5.95 -9.39 -7.98
C LEU A 446 -6.56 -9.82 -6.65
N VAL A 447 -5.74 -9.90 -5.60
CA VAL A 447 -6.20 -10.22 -4.25
C VAL A 447 -7.13 -9.12 -3.72
N ALA A 448 -6.78 -7.84 -3.94
CA ALA A 448 -7.59 -6.69 -3.56
C ALA A 448 -8.99 -6.74 -4.22
N GLU A 449 -9.06 -7.01 -5.54
CA GLU A 449 -10.34 -7.21 -6.23
C GLU A 449 -11.16 -8.35 -5.61
N GLY A 450 -10.52 -9.50 -5.35
CA GLY A 450 -11.17 -10.64 -4.69
C GLY A 450 -11.77 -10.26 -3.33
N ILE A 451 -11.08 -9.42 -2.54
CA ILE A 451 -11.60 -8.89 -1.26
C ILE A 451 -12.79 -7.95 -1.49
N LEU A 452 -12.73 -7.07 -2.49
CA LEU A 452 -13.84 -6.15 -2.79
C LEU A 452 -15.09 -6.90 -3.25
N ARG A 453 -14.93 -7.94 -4.09
CA ARG A 453 -16.03 -8.82 -4.51
C ARG A 453 -16.63 -9.58 -3.32
N LEU A 454 -15.77 -10.10 -2.44
CA LEU A 454 -16.19 -10.77 -1.21
C LEU A 454 -17.02 -9.84 -0.32
N LEU A 455 -16.53 -8.62 -0.02
CA LEU A 455 -17.25 -7.64 0.79
C LEU A 455 -18.57 -7.22 0.15
N SER A 456 -18.61 -7.08 -1.18
CA SER A 456 -19.84 -6.78 -1.91
C SER A 456 -20.86 -7.91 -1.79
N LYS A 457 -20.42 -9.18 -1.96
CA LYS A 457 -21.26 -10.36 -1.79
C LYS A 457 -21.83 -10.47 -0.37
N VAL A 458 -20.98 -10.33 0.64
CA VAL A 458 -21.39 -10.32 2.05
C VAL A 458 -22.44 -9.23 2.31
N GLN A 459 -22.25 -8.03 1.77
CA GLN A 459 -23.22 -6.95 1.93
C GLN A 459 -24.56 -7.27 1.27
N ASP A 460 -24.55 -7.92 0.09
CA ASP A 460 -25.77 -8.32 -0.61
C ASP A 460 -26.54 -9.42 0.17
N GLU A 461 -25.83 -10.31 0.84
CA GLU A 461 -26.40 -11.41 1.63
C GLU A 461 -26.92 -10.96 3.00
N THR A 462 -26.20 -10.03 3.66
CA THR A 462 -26.46 -9.70 5.09
C THR A 462 -27.08 -8.32 5.29
N GLY A 463 -27.02 -7.42 4.31
CA GLY A 463 -27.46 -6.03 4.43
C GLY A 463 -26.55 -5.16 5.32
N VAL A 464 -25.35 -5.61 5.67
CA VAL A 464 -24.40 -4.87 6.52
C VAL A 464 -24.00 -3.55 5.85
N SER A 465 -23.85 -2.49 6.64
CA SER A 465 -23.36 -1.18 6.15
C SER A 465 -21.86 -1.09 6.31
N TYR A 466 -21.19 -0.43 5.36
CA TYR A 466 -19.73 -0.23 5.43
C TYR A 466 -19.34 1.24 5.52
N MET A 467 -18.33 1.55 6.33
CA MET A 467 -17.46 2.71 6.16
C MET A 467 -16.12 2.24 5.62
N PHE A 468 -15.80 2.64 4.41
CA PHE A 468 -14.59 2.18 3.71
C PHE A 468 -13.56 3.30 3.66
N ILE A 469 -12.53 3.22 4.48
CA ILE A 469 -11.41 4.18 4.49
C ILE A 469 -10.39 3.71 3.46
N THR A 470 -10.06 4.56 2.51
CA THR A 470 -9.04 4.29 1.51
C THR A 470 -8.50 5.59 0.91
N HIS A 471 -7.29 5.55 0.40
CA HIS A 471 -6.72 6.57 -0.47
C HIS A 471 -6.80 6.18 -1.95
N ASP A 472 -7.17 4.94 -2.27
CA ASP A 472 -7.30 4.44 -3.64
C ASP A 472 -8.67 4.79 -4.24
N ILE A 473 -8.69 5.75 -5.16
CA ILE A 473 -9.92 6.19 -5.86
C ILE A 473 -10.48 5.09 -6.78
N ALA A 474 -9.65 4.17 -7.28
CA ALA A 474 -10.15 3.04 -8.07
C ALA A 474 -11.03 2.13 -7.20
N THR A 475 -10.62 1.85 -5.96
CA THR A 475 -11.41 1.14 -4.95
C THR A 475 -12.71 1.89 -4.63
N VAL A 476 -12.67 3.23 -4.44
CA VAL A 476 -13.88 4.03 -4.21
C VAL A 476 -14.86 3.89 -5.37
N ARG A 477 -14.39 4.04 -6.61
CA ARG A 477 -15.21 3.86 -7.82
C ARG A 477 -15.78 2.46 -7.96
N ALA A 478 -15.09 1.47 -7.42
CA ALA A 478 -15.49 0.06 -7.50
C ALA A 478 -16.69 -0.27 -6.60
N ILE A 479 -16.72 0.22 -5.36
CA ILE A 479 -17.66 -0.28 -4.34
C ILE A 479 -18.50 0.78 -3.64
N ALA A 480 -18.11 2.08 -3.65
CA ALA A 480 -18.79 3.10 -2.87
C ALA A 480 -20.13 3.49 -3.48
N ASP A 481 -21.14 3.67 -2.64
CA ASP A 481 -22.42 4.29 -2.96
C ASP A 481 -22.35 5.82 -2.73
N GLU A 482 -21.75 6.22 -1.59
CA GLU A 482 -21.51 7.61 -1.22
C GLU A 482 -20.03 7.84 -0.89
N VAL A 483 -19.59 9.09 -1.00
CA VAL A 483 -18.21 9.50 -0.71
C VAL A 483 -18.20 10.66 0.26
N VAL A 484 -17.30 10.60 1.23
CA VAL A 484 -16.99 11.67 2.18
C VAL A 484 -15.51 12.03 2.00
N VAL A 485 -15.23 13.28 1.66
CA VAL A 485 -13.86 13.78 1.47
C VAL A 485 -13.45 14.57 2.70
N MET A 486 -12.31 14.17 3.31
CA MET A 486 -11.76 14.80 4.50
C MET A 486 -10.44 15.52 4.21
N LYS A 487 -10.30 16.73 4.76
CA LYS A 487 -9.04 17.51 4.74
C LYS A 487 -8.85 18.19 6.09
N GLY A 488 -7.68 18.06 6.71
CA GLY A 488 -7.34 18.75 7.95
C GLY A 488 -8.36 18.52 9.09
N GLY A 489 -8.86 17.30 9.25
CA GLY A 489 -9.81 16.94 10.30
C GLY A 489 -11.26 17.37 10.05
N ARG A 490 -11.59 17.90 8.88
CA ARG A 490 -12.94 18.36 8.52
C ARG A 490 -13.48 17.61 7.30
N VAL A 491 -14.79 17.49 7.20
CA VAL A 491 -15.48 17.06 5.96
C VAL A 491 -15.56 18.27 5.04
N VAL A 492 -14.95 18.16 3.86
CA VAL A 492 -14.92 19.25 2.86
C VAL A 492 -15.87 19.01 1.70
N ASP A 493 -16.20 17.74 1.42
CA ASP A 493 -17.16 17.36 0.36
C ASP A 493 -17.84 16.05 0.75
N LYS A 494 -19.10 15.85 0.39
CA LYS A 494 -19.85 14.61 0.61
C LYS A 494 -21.05 14.51 -0.31
N GLY A 495 -21.43 13.28 -0.66
CA GLY A 495 -22.61 13.01 -1.47
C GLY A 495 -22.54 11.66 -2.17
N LEU A 496 -23.45 11.45 -3.14
CA LEU A 496 -23.38 10.27 -4.00
C LEU A 496 -22.05 10.23 -4.74
N ARG A 497 -21.52 9.02 -4.95
CA ARG A 497 -20.24 8.82 -5.67
C ARG A 497 -20.19 9.60 -6.99
N SER A 498 -21.27 9.57 -7.78
CA SER A 498 -21.35 10.30 -9.05
C SER A 498 -21.34 11.82 -8.89
N GLU A 499 -21.88 12.35 -7.78
CA GLU A 499 -21.94 13.79 -7.54
C GLU A 499 -20.60 14.34 -7.04
N VAL A 500 -19.85 13.54 -6.27
CA VAL A 500 -18.57 13.94 -5.71
C VAL A 500 -17.41 13.73 -6.69
N LEU A 501 -17.45 12.64 -7.49
CA LEU A 501 -16.33 12.26 -8.34
C LEU A 501 -16.48 12.62 -9.82
N ASP A 502 -17.73 12.80 -10.34
CA ASP A 502 -17.95 12.85 -11.79
C ASP A 502 -19.00 13.90 -12.24
N PRO A 503 -18.65 15.16 -12.54
CA PRO A 503 -17.38 15.85 -12.32
C PRO A 503 -17.26 16.35 -10.85
N PRO A 504 -16.04 16.43 -10.30
CA PRO A 504 -15.85 16.88 -8.93
C PRO A 504 -16.19 18.38 -8.79
N ARG A 505 -17.04 18.71 -7.80
CA ARG A 505 -17.49 20.09 -7.54
C ARG A 505 -16.50 20.85 -6.66
N HIS A 506 -15.99 20.20 -5.61
CA HIS A 506 -15.08 20.82 -4.65
C HIS A 506 -13.65 20.90 -5.18
N ALA A 507 -12.94 22.02 -4.93
CA ALA A 507 -11.58 22.25 -5.43
C ALA A 507 -10.59 21.17 -4.96
N TYR A 508 -10.62 20.81 -3.68
CA TYR A 508 -9.76 19.77 -3.12
C TYR A 508 -10.08 18.37 -3.67
N THR A 509 -11.36 18.05 -3.91
CA THR A 509 -11.74 16.79 -4.58
C THR A 509 -11.16 16.73 -5.99
N ARG A 510 -11.16 17.85 -6.74
CA ARG A 510 -10.51 17.92 -8.06
C ARG A 510 -9.01 17.69 -7.98
N GLU A 511 -8.33 18.31 -7.00
CA GLU A 511 -6.90 18.13 -6.75
C GLU A 511 -6.56 16.67 -6.43
N LEU A 512 -7.32 16.05 -5.53
CA LEU A 512 -7.16 14.66 -5.14
C LEU A 512 -7.34 13.71 -6.33
N LEU A 513 -8.39 13.91 -7.15
CA LEU A 513 -8.65 13.10 -8.35
C LEU A 513 -7.58 13.33 -9.44
N ALA A 514 -7.12 14.56 -9.56
CA ALA A 514 -6.08 14.93 -10.51
C ALA A 514 -4.70 14.36 -10.16
N SER A 515 -4.50 13.93 -8.90
CA SER A 515 -3.26 13.29 -8.43
C SER A 515 -3.25 11.77 -8.62
N VAL A 516 -4.36 11.17 -9.05
CA VAL A 516 -4.42 9.71 -9.27
C VAL A 516 -3.74 9.34 -10.57
N PRO A 517 -2.69 8.48 -10.56
CA PRO A 517 -2.01 8.03 -11.77
C PRO A 517 -2.98 7.32 -12.73
N GLN A 518 -2.85 7.61 -14.02
CA GLN A 518 -3.66 7.02 -15.09
C GLN A 518 -2.87 5.96 -15.86
N MET A 519 -3.59 5.05 -16.51
CA MET A 519 -3.01 4.03 -17.42
C MET A 519 -2.61 4.63 -18.78
N ASP A 520 -1.99 5.79 -18.76
CA ASP A 520 -1.51 6.53 -19.93
C ASP A 520 -0.05 6.91 -19.70
N PRO A 521 0.91 6.35 -20.42
CA PRO A 521 2.34 6.56 -20.19
C PRO A 521 2.78 8.04 -20.22
N ASP A 522 2.03 8.88 -20.92
CA ASP A 522 2.36 10.31 -21.06
C ASP A 522 1.72 11.20 -19.98
N TRP A 523 0.85 10.63 -19.13
CA TRP A 523 0.08 11.41 -18.16
C TRP A 523 0.99 12.17 -17.17
N LEU A 524 2.00 11.52 -16.59
CA LEU A 524 2.93 12.16 -15.64
C LEU A 524 3.73 13.27 -16.32
N THR A 525 4.22 13.02 -17.55
CA THR A 525 4.98 14.02 -18.34
C THR A 525 4.14 15.26 -18.59
N ARG A 526 2.86 15.09 -18.99
CA ARG A 526 1.95 16.22 -19.19
C ARG A 526 1.71 16.98 -17.88
N ARG A 527 1.56 16.29 -16.75
CA ARG A 527 1.35 16.91 -15.44
C ARG A 527 2.56 17.73 -14.98
N ILE A 528 3.78 17.22 -15.21
CA ILE A 528 5.02 17.96 -14.94
C ILE A 528 5.09 19.23 -15.81
N ALA A 529 4.83 19.09 -17.11
CA ALA A 529 4.87 20.21 -18.06
C ALA A 529 3.83 21.31 -17.76
N GLU A 530 2.65 20.95 -17.19
CA GLU A 530 1.60 21.88 -16.79
C GLU A 530 1.90 22.61 -15.47
N GLY A 531 3.03 22.34 -14.81
CA GLY A 531 3.42 22.93 -13.52
C GLY A 531 2.53 22.54 -12.34
N ARG A 532 1.59 21.60 -12.54
CA ARG A 532 0.56 21.23 -11.56
C ARG A 532 1.02 20.27 -10.46
N ILE A 533 2.29 19.90 -10.46
CA ILE A 533 2.87 18.98 -9.45
C ILE A 533 3.61 19.76 -8.35
N ALA A 534 4.04 21.00 -8.62
CA ALA A 534 4.87 21.77 -7.69
C ALA A 534 4.11 22.36 -6.49
N GLU A 535 2.80 22.55 -6.56
CA GLU A 535 2.02 23.27 -5.52
C GLU A 535 1.45 22.35 -4.40
N GLY A 536 1.40 21.04 -4.60
CA GLY A 536 0.83 20.10 -3.63
C GLY A 536 1.82 19.50 -2.62
N ALA A 537 3.10 19.88 -2.65
CA ALA A 537 4.17 19.26 -1.84
C ALA A 537 4.74 20.19 -0.73
N ALA A 538 4.07 21.30 -0.42
CA ALA A 538 4.48 22.22 0.65
C ALA A 538 3.93 21.83 2.03
#